data_28eba5ab027d7d578cec94d97f686261
#
_entry.id   28eba5ab027d7d578cec94d97f686261
#
_cell.length_a   1.000
_cell.length_b   1.000
_cell.length_c   1.000
_cell.angle_alpha   90.00
_cell.angle_beta   90.00
_cell.angle_gamma   90.00
#
_symmetry.space_group_name_H-M   'P 1'
#
loop_
_entity.id
_entity.type
_entity.pdbx_description
1 polymer ?
#
loop_
_entity_poly.entity_id
_entity_poly.type
_entity_poly.pdbx_seq_one_letter_code
_entity_poly.pdbx_strand_id
1 'polypeptide(L)'
;MCGRYTLFTSADELASRFGTEPPETEPRYNCAPGQELPVVSGGEITHQRWGLVPEWADDDTNPPINARAETITEKPTFAEAVEHRRCLVPADGFYEWDDGTPYRIAFDDDRPFAMAGIWSRWEPPTRQSGLGEFGNGGVSDNPEPIYSFAVVTTDPNGLVGNLHHRMAVILDPSEESTWLHGPVEDALDCCGPYPDDDMIAHPVSTRVNDPRNDDPSLIERTGAA
;
A
#
# COMPACT_ATOMS: atom_id res chain seq x y z
N MET A 1 -12.28 -0.98 3.94
CA MET A 1 -11.05 -1.49 3.25
C MET A 1 -10.06 -0.34 3.22
N CYS A 2 -8.82 -0.58 3.66
CA CYS A 2 -7.78 0.45 3.64
C CYS A 2 -7.62 1.01 2.23
N GLY A 3 -8.13 2.21 1.99
CA GLY A 3 -8.12 2.90 0.70
C GLY A 3 -7.39 4.25 0.75
N ARG A 4 -6.84 4.61 1.89
CA ARG A 4 -6.08 5.83 2.13
C ARG A 4 -5.14 5.64 3.30
N TYR A 5 -3.93 6.19 3.22
CA TYR A 5 -2.99 6.18 4.33
C TYR A 5 -2.10 7.44 4.35
N THR A 6 -1.34 7.62 5.40
CA THR A 6 -0.36 8.69 5.56
C THR A 6 1.04 8.12 5.58
N LEU A 7 2.00 8.87 5.06
CA LEU A 7 3.42 8.62 5.14
C LEU A 7 4.17 9.96 5.16
N PHE A 8 4.26 10.58 6.31
CA PHE A 8 4.99 11.84 6.50
C PHE A 8 6.30 11.66 7.27
N THR A 9 6.58 10.43 7.71
CA THR A 9 7.90 10.05 8.26
C THR A 9 8.99 10.43 7.30
N SER A 10 10.07 11.03 7.79
CA SER A 10 11.19 11.51 6.96
C SER A 10 11.92 10.37 6.25
N ALA A 11 12.54 10.68 5.10
CA ALA A 11 13.32 9.71 4.34
C ALA A 11 14.44 9.05 5.16
N ASP A 12 15.12 9.82 6.02
CA ASP A 12 16.20 9.32 6.88
C ASP A 12 15.66 8.35 7.97
N GLU A 13 14.49 8.65 8.53
CA GLU A 13 13.83 7.75 9.49
C GLU A 13 13.36 6.46 8.83
N LEU A 14 12.78 6.53 7.62
CA LEU A 14 12.40 5.35 6.85
C LEU A 14 13.64 4.49 6.53
N ALA A 15 14.74 5.12 6.07
CA ALA A 15 15.98 4.43 5.83
C ALA A 15 16.52 3.72 7.08
N SER A 16 16.51 4.40 8.21
CA SER A 16 16.92 3.84 9.50
C SER A 16 16.01 2.69 9.94
N ARG A 17 14.70 2.86 9.78
CA ARG A 17 13.67 1.88 10.21
C ARG A 17 13.75 0.58 9.39
N PHE A 18 13.98 0.67 8.09
CA PHE A 18 13.97 -0.47 7.18
C PHE A 18 15.36 -0.93 6.73
N GLY A 19 16.44 -0.29 7.21
CA GLY A 19 17.82 -0.66 6.87
C GLY A 19 18.14 -0.46 5.39
N THR A 20 17.64 0.60 4.79
CA THR A 20 17.78 0.92 3.36
C THR A 20 18.54 2.24 3.16
N GLU A 21 18.80 2.61 1.90
CA GLU A 21 19.16 4.00 1.57
C GLU A 21 17.92 4.90 1.67
N PRO A 22 18.07 6.20 1.98
CA PRO A 22 16.95 7.13 2.04
C PRO A 22 16.23 7.24 0.68
N PRO A 23 14.91 7.07 0.62
CA PRO A 23 14.17 7.24 -0.62
C PRO A 23 14.03 8.71 -1.00
N GLU A 24 13.87 8.98 -2.30
CA GLU A 24 13.40 10.28 -2.76
C GLU A 24 11.89 10.37 -2.53
N THR A 25 11.46 10.85 -1.38
CA THR A 25 10.04 10.99 -1.04
C THR A 25 9.76 12.28 -0.29
N GLU A 26 8.59 12.84 -0.55
CA GLU A 26 8.05 13.98 0.19
C GLU A 26 7.01 13.48 1.21
N PRO A 27 6.82 14.19 2.32
CA PRO A 27 5.75 13.86 3.27
C PRO A 27 4.38 13.80 2.59
N ARG A 28 3.65 12.72 2.83
CA ARG A 28 2.33 12.49 2.25
C ARG A 28 1.29 12.30 3.35
N TYR A 29 0.25 13.10 3.29
CA TYR A 29 -0.86 13.09 4.26
C TYR A 29 -2.12 12.45 3.68
N ASN A 30 -2.09 12.06 2.41
CA ASN A 30 -3.24 11.50 1.71
C ASN A 30 -2.82 10.56 0.56
N CYS A 31 -2.05 9.53 0.87
CA CYS A 31 -1.71 8.49 -0.09
C CYS A 31 -2.98 7.80 -0.59
N ALA A 32 -3.17 7.75 -1.91
CA ALA A 32 -4.38 7.26 -2.56
C ALA A 32 -4.08 6.25 -3.66
N PRO A 33 -5.01 5.35 -3.97
CA PRO A 33 -4.88 4.43 -5.10
C PRO A 33 -4.54 5.12 -6.41
N GLY A 34 -3.73 4.46 -7.22
CA GLY A 34 -3.23 4.97 -8.50
C GLY A 34 -1.97 5.83 -8.40
N GLN A 35 -1.58 6.26 -7.21
CA GLN A 35 -0.32 7.00 -7.00
C GLN A 35 0.88 6.06 -6.90
N GLU A 36 2.06 6.56 -7.26
CA GLU A 36 3.34 5.90 -7.01
C GLU A 36 3.80 6.25 -5.59
N LEU A 37 4.02 5.22 -4.78
CA LEU A 37 4.24 5.34 -3.35
C LEU A 37 5.41 4.44 -2.92
N PRO A 38 6.15 4.79 -1.86
CA PRO A 38 7.26 4.01 -1.36
C PRO A 38 6.84 2.61 -0.92
N VAL A 39 7.60 1.61 -1.34
CA VAL A 39 7.44 0.20 -0.98
C VAL A 39 8.82 -0.40 -0.72
N VAL A 40 8.96 -1.17 0.36
CA VAL A 40 10.21 -1.87 0.70
C VAL A 40 10.15 -3.27 0.12
N SER A 41 11.05 -3.57 -0.80
CA SER A 41 11.21 -4.90 -1.38
C SER A 41 12.67 -5.16 -1.77
N GLY A 42 13.16 -6.39 -1.62
CA GLY A 42 14.54 -6.74 -1.99
C GLY A 42 15.62 -5.96 -1.23
N GLY A 43 15.32 -5.38 -0.07
CA GLY A 43 16.26 -4.57 0.72
C GLY A 43 16.38 -3.12 0.28
N GLU A 44 15.51 -2.65 -0.60
CA GLU A 44 15.47 -1.28 -1.11
C GLU A 44 14.07 -0.68 -0.96
N ILE A 45 13.97 0.66 -0.92
CA ILE A 45 12.71 1.38 -1.05
C ILE A 45 12.58 1.85 -2.50
N THR A 46 11.53 1.37 -3.16
CA THR A 46 11.21 1.75 -4.55
C THR A 46 9.81 2.37 -4.60
N HIS A 47 9.53 3.19 -5.63
CA HIS A 47 8.19 3.70 -5.86
C HIS A 47 7.41 2.74 -6.76
N GLN A 48 6.21 2.36 -6.31
CA GLN A 48 5.33 1.47 -7.05
C GLN A 48 3.90 2.01 -7.04
N ARG A 49 3.14 1.74 -8.08
CA ARG A 49 1.74 2.18 -8.20
C ARG A 49 0.83 1.38 -7.28
N TRP A 50 0.07 2.06 -6.44
CA TRP A 50 -0.96 1.40 -5.62
C TRP A 50 -2.16 0.98 -6.46
N GLY A 51 -2.34 -0.30 -6.64
CA GLY A 51 -3.31 -0.97 -7.50
C GLY A 51 -2.60 -2.03 -8.32
N LEU A 52 -2.59 -3.28 -7.83
CA LEU A 52 -1.81 -4.39 -8.35
C LEU A 52 -2.36 -4.86 -9.70
N VAL A 53 -1.51 -4.79 -10.73
CA VAL A 53 -1.78 -5.36 -12.04
C VAL A 53 -1.02 -6.68 -12.14
N PRO A 54 -1.69 -7.83 -12.18
CA PRO A 54 -0.99 -9.11 -12.29
C PRO A 54 -0.28 -9.22 -13.64
N GLU A 55 0.85 -9.94 -13.67
CA GLU A 55 1.72 -10.06 -14.86
C GLU A 55 0.98 -10.54 -16.12
N TRP A 56 -0.04 -11.37 -15.94
CA TRP A 56 -0.84 -11.95 -17.00
C TRP A 56 -2.03 -11.09 -17.47
N ALA A 57 -2.25 -9.91 -16.88
CA ALA A 57 -3.41 -9.07 -17.21
C ALA A 57 -3.32 -8.50 -18.64
N ASP A 58 -4.44 -8.46 -19.32
CA ASP A 58 -4.54 -7.87 -20.67
C ASP A 58 -4.49 -6.33 -20.62
N ASP A 59 -4.94 -5.74 -19.49
CA ASP A 59 -4.95 -4.30 -19.27
C ASP A 59 -4.79 -3.95 -17.78
N ASP A 60 -4.64 -2.68 -17.48
CA ASP A 60 -4.47 -2.15 -16.13
C ASP A 60 -5.72 -1.43 -15.59
N THR A 61 -6.89 -1.76 -16.10
CA THR A 61 -8.15 -1.15 -15.67
C THR A 61 -8.64 -1.72 -14.33
N ASN A 62 -9.03 -0.84 -13.41
CA ASN A 62 -9.56 -1.19 -12.08
C ASN A 62 -8.71 -2.19 -11.28
N PRO A 63 -7.38 -1.98 -11.15
CA PRO A 63 -6.53 -2.89 -10.42
C PRO A 63 -6.94 -2.95 -8.93
N PRO A 64 -6.95 -4.15 -8.31
CA PRO A 64 -7.27 -4.28 -6.90
C PRO A 64 -6.20 -3.59 -6.04
N ILE A 65 -6.66 -2.76 -5.11
CA ILE A 65 -5.80 -2.04 -4.17
C ILE A 65 -5.53 -2.83 -2.88
N ASN A 66 -6.34 -3.86 -2.63
CA ASN A 66 -6.24 -4.71 -1.44
C ASN A 66 -6.38 -6.19 -1.80
N ALA A 67 -5.67 -7.03 -1.06
CA ALA A 67 -5.77 -8.49 -1.09
C ALA A 67 -6.17 -9.01 0.30
N ARG A 68 -7.17 -9.91 0.39
CA ARG A 68 -7.58 -10.49 1.66
C ARG A 68 -6.66 -11.64 2.02
N ALA A 69 -6.06 -11.64 3.22
CA ALA A 69 -5.16 -12.68 3.70
C ALA A 69 -5.80 -14.08 3.59
N GLU A 70 -7.09 -14.21 3.92
CA GLU A 70 -7.80 -15.49 3.97
C GLU A 70 -7.96 -16.18 2.60
N THR A 71 -7.86 -15.41 1.51
CA THR A 71 -8.07 -15.94 0.14
C THR A 71 -6.94 -15.59 -0.82
N ILE A 72 -5.86 -15.01 -0.32
CA ILE A 72 -4.78 -14.45 -1.15
C ILE A 72 -4.09 -15.53 -2.00
N THR A 73 -3.93 -16.73 -1.47
CA THR A 73 -3.34 -17.88 -2.19
C THR A 73 -4.29 -18.53 -3.19
N GLU A 74 -5.59 -18.34 -3.03
CA GLU A 74 -6.61 -18.95 -3.90
C GLU A 74 -6.95 -18.09 -5.11
N LYS A 75 -6.69 -16.78 -5.03
CA LYS A 75 -7.05 -15.83 -6.08
C LYS A 75 -5.93 -15.73 -7.11
N PRO A 76 -6.18 -16.06 -8.40
CA PRO A 76 -5.15 -15.99 -9.45
C PRO A 76 -4.46 -14.62 -9.55
N THR A 77 -5.17 -13.55 -9.20
CA THR A 77 -4.63 -12.18 -9.17
C THR A 77 -3.49 -12.01 -8.17
N PHE A 78 -3.48 -12.77 -7.07
CA PHE A 78 -2.58 -12.56 -5.94
C PHE A 78 -1.66 -13.75 -5.64
N ALA A 79 -2.07 -14.97 -6.03
CA ALA A 79 -1.42 -16.22 -5.62
C ALA A 79 0.08 -16.23 -5.93
N GLU A 80 0.47 -15.85 -7.13
CA GLU A 80 1.88 -15.80 -7.54
C GLU A 80 2.65 -14.68 -6.81
N ALA A 81 1.99 -13.51 -6.62
CA ALA A 81 2.60 -12.39 -5.93
C ALA A 81 2.84 -12.68 -4.43
N VAL A 82 1.92 -13.35 -3.73
CA VAL A 82 2.12 -13.70 -2.32
C VAL A 82 3.18 -14.78 -2.14
N GLU A 83 3.40 -15.62 -3.13
CA GLU A 83 4.44 -16.65 -3.09
C GLU A 83 5.84 -16.05 -3.28
N HIS A 84 6.00 -15.11 -4.19
CA HIS A 84 7.31 -14.67 -4.67
C HIS A 84 7.61 -13.17 -4.54
N ARG A 85 6.61 -12.34 -4.34
CA ARG A 85 6.71 -10.88 -4.43
C ARG A 85 5.98 -10.17 -3.29
N ARG A 86 6.38 -10.49 -2.05
CA ARG A 86 5.94 -9.79 -0.85
C ARG A 86 6.77 -8.54 -0.63
N CYS A 87 6.17 -7.53 -0.03
CA CYS A 87 6.80 -6.25 0.28
C CYS A 87 6.23 -5.68 1.58
N LEU A 88 6.88 -4.64 2.08
CA LEU A 88 6.34 -3.81 3.15
C LEU A 88 5.87 -2.48 2.55
N VAL A 89 4.72 -2.02 2.98
CA VAL A 89 4.18 -0.71 2.63
C VAL A 89 4.31 0.19 3.87
N PRO A 90 5.28 1.12 3.89
CA PRO A 90 5.46 2.03 5.01
C PRO A 90 4.25 2.96 5.17
N ALA A 91 3.84 3.18 6.41
CA ALA A 91 2.78 4.12 6.76
C ALA A 91 3.00 4.64 8.18
N ASP A 92 2.43 5.79 8.52
CA ASP A 92 2.35 6.33 9.87
C ASP A 92 0.90 6.59 10.31
N GLY A 93 -0.05 6.12 9.52
CA GLY A 93 -1.46 6.10 9.80
C GLY A 93 -2.26 5.71 8.57
N PHE A 94 -3.52 5.36 8.76
CA PHE A 94 -4.45 5.09 7.66
C PHE A 94 -5.83 5.66 7.97
N TYR A 95 -6.67 5.76 6.96
CA TYR A 95 -8.01 6.32 7.11
C TYR A 95 -9.08 5.25 6.88
N GLU A 96 -10.10 5.30 7.72
CA GLU A 96 -11.35 4.57 7.54
C GLU A 96 -12.55 5.50 7.79
N TRP A 97 -13.71 5.10 7.29
CA TRP A 97 -14.92 5.94 7.34
C TRP A 97 -16.03 5.25 8.13
N ASP A 98 -16.61 6.01 9.07
CA ASP A 98 -17.84 5.64 9.75
C ASP A 98 -18.94 6.64 9.35
N ASP A 99 -20.01 6.14 8.73
CA ASP A 99 -21.14 6.93 8.23
C ASP A 99 -20.73 8.24 7.49
N GLY A 100 -19.70 8.13 6.64
CA GLY A 100 -19.19 9.25 5.85
C GLY A 100 -18.22 10.18 6.58
N THR A 101 -17.99 9.99 7.86
CA THR A 101 -16.98 10.71 8.65
C THR A 101 -15.65 9.99 8.55
N PRO A 102 -14.58 10.63 8.06
CA PRO A 102 -13.25 10.02 8.03
C PRO A 102 -12.60 10.04 9.42
N TYR A 103 -11.95 8.94 9.75
CA TYR A 103 -11.12 8.79 10.94
C TYR A 103 -9.69 8.45 10.52
N ARG A 104 -8.71 9.10 11.14
CA ARG A 104 -7.32 8.66 11.07
C ARG A 104 -7.07 7.66 12.19
N ILE A 105 -6.48 6.53 11.84
CA ILE A 105 -6.02 5.48 12.75
C ILE A 105 -4.49 5.46 12.68
N ALA A 106 -3.83 5.55 13.83
CA ALA A 106 -2.37 5.59 13.94
C ALA A 106 -1.94 5.08 15.31
N PHE A 107 -0.65 4.89 15.51
CA PHE A 107 -0.10 4.77 16.86
C PHE A 107 -0.20 6.11 17.60
N ASP A 108 -0.27 6.08 18.92
CA ASP A 108 -0.43 7.28 19.77
C ASP A 108 0.78 8.22 19.72
N ASP A 109 1.95 7.70 19.34
CA ASP A 109 3.21 8.42 19.17
C ASP A 109 3.54 8.74 17.70
N ASP A 110 2.62 8.46 16.77
CA ASP A 110 2.79 8.64 15.32
C ASP A 110 3.98 7.87 14.70
N ARG A 111 4.54 6.86 15.40
CA ARG A 111 5.64 6.07 14.85
C ARG A 111 5.26 5.36 13.55
N PRO A 112 6.20 5.24 12.59
CA PRO A 112 5.93 4.52 11.36
C PRO A 112 5.84 3.01 11.60
N PHE A 113 4.99 2.35 10.81
CA PHE A 113 4.80 0.91 10.76
C PHE A 113 4.84 0.38 9.34
N ALA A 114 4.94 -0.93 9.21
CA ALA A 114 4.85 -1.61 7.94
C ALA A 114 3.50 -2.30 7.78
N MET A 115 2.79 -2.01 6.71
CA MET A 115 1.68 -2.85 6.27
C MET A 115 2.22 -3.96 5.37
N ALA A 116 1.67 -5.18 5.52
CA ALA A 116 1.95 -6.27 4.60
C ALA A 116 1.43 -5.92 3.19
N GLY A 117 2.27 -6.09 2.19
CA GLY A 117 1.96 -5.84 0.80
C GLY A 117 2.44 -6.96 -0.12
N ILE A 118 1.85 -7.05 -1.28
CA ILE A 118 2.30 -7.88 -2.40
C ILE A 118 2.46 -6.98 -3.62
N TRP A 119 3.40 -7.31 -4.50
CA TRP A 119 3.66 -6.51 -5.69
C TRP A 119 3.74 -7.35 -6.96
N SER A 120 3.61 -6.70 -8.10
CA SER A 120 3.72 -7.31 -9.43
C SER A 120 4.45 -6.37 -10.38
N ARG A 121 5.07 -6.97 -11.40
CA ARG A 121 5.65 -6.27 -12.54
C ARG A 121 4.85 -6.65 -13.79
N TRP A 122 4.15 -5.70 -14.35
CA TRP A 122 3.34 -5.91 -15.55
C TRP A 122 3.96 -5.20 -16.75
N GLU A 123 4.04 -5.91 -17.88
CA GLU A 123 4.48 -5.34 -19.14
C GLU A 123 3.26 -5.01 -20.00
N PRO A 124 3.00 -3.72 -20.26
CA PRO A 124 1.90 -3.34 -21.15
C PRO A 124 2.05 -4.00 -22.51
N PRO A 125 0.97 -4.53 -23.13
CA PRO A 125 1.05 -5.16 -24.43
C PRO A 125 1.54 -4.16 -25.47
N THR A 126 2.55 -4.57 -26.27
CA THR A 126 3.09 -3.75 -27.37
C THR A 126 1.98 -3.50 -28.39
N ARG A 127 1.59 -2.26 -28.63
CA ARG A 127 0.71 -1.93 -29.74
C ARG A 127 1.47 -2.23 -31.02
N GLN A 128 1.02 -3.25 -31.78
CA GLN A 128 1.46 -3.40 -33.16
C GLN A 128 0.95 -2.17 -33.95
N SER A 129 1.83 -1.20 -34.18
CA SER A 129 1.58 -0.18 -35.15
C SER A 129 1.44 -0.87 -36.50
N GLY A 130 0.24 -0.76 -37.08
CA GLY A 130 -0.05 -1.33 -38.40
C GLY A 130 0.97 -0.86 -39.45
N LEU A 131 1.32 -1.74 -40.39
CA LEU A 131 2.17 -1.45 -41.55
C LEU A 131 1.74 -0.14 -42.24
N GLY A 132 2.41 0.97 -41.97
CA GLY A 132 2.03 2.23 -42.59
C GLY A 132 2.88 3.46 -42.34
N GLU A 133 3.97 3.38 -41.57
CA GLU A 133 4.87 4.55 -41.43
C GLU A 133 6.35 4.14 -41.49
N PHE A 134 6.86 4.04 -42.75
CA PHE A 134 8.28 4.16 -43.01
C PHE A 134 8.67 5.64 -42.94
N GLY A 135 9.12 6.09 -41.76
CA GLY A 135 9.53 7.48 -41.52
C GLY A 135 10.37 7.61 -40.24
N ASN A 136 11.67 7.41 -40.41
CA ASN A 136 12.80 8.02 -39.69
C ASN A 136 12.64 8.30 -38.17
N GLY A 137 13.36 7.55 -37.35
CA GLY A 137 13.61 7.86 -35.93
C GLY A 137 13.08 6.77 -35.00
N GLY A 138 13.88 5.71 -34.80
CA GLY A 138 13.54 4.63 -33.88
C GLY A 138 13.42 5.10 -32.43
N VAL A 139 12.21 5.41 -32.01
CA VAL A 139 11.80 5.31 -30.62
C VAL A 139 11.34 3.88 -30.45
N SER A 140 11.98 3.13 -29.59
CA SER A 140 11.52 1.81 -29.18
C SER A 140 10.16 2.00 -28.50
N ASP A 141 9.09 1.64 -29.19
CA ASP A 141 7.69 1.71 -28.71
C ASP A 141 7.37 0.57 -27.73
N ASN A 142 8.35 0.17 -26.92
CA ASN A 142 8.11 -0.80 -25.85
C ASN A 142 7.81 0.02 -24.58
N PRO A 143 6.56 0.06 -24.11
CA PRO A 143 6.21 0.80 -22.91
C PRO A 143 7.01 0.26 -21.72
N GLU A 144 7.39 1.14 -20.79
CA GLU A 144 8.09 0.73 -19.59
C GLU A 144 7.20 -0.18 -18.74
N PRO A 145 7.78 -1.20 -18.07
CA PRO A 145 7.03 -2.06 -17.17
C PRO A 145 6.48 -1.26 -16.00
N ILE A 146 5.25 -1.60 -15.59
CA ILE A 146 4.59 -1.00 -14.43
C ILE A 146 4.82 -1.91 -13.22
N TYR A 147 5.44 -1.35 -12.20
CA TYR A 147 5.51 -1.97 -10.87
C TYR A 147 4.32 -1.50 -10.05
N SER A 148 3.59 -2.44 -9.47
CA SER A 148 2.36 -2.12 -8.75
C SER A 148 2.17 -3.02 -7.54
N PHE A 149 1.48 -2.51 -6.51
CA PHE A 149 1.28 -3.24 -5.27
C PHE A 149 -0.17 -3.20 -4.79
N ALA A 150 -0.51 -4.14 -3.91
CA ALA A 150 -1.73 -4.15 -3.13
C ALA A 150 -1.41 -4.35 -1.65
N VAL A 151 -2.18 -3.71 -0.77
CA VAL A 151 -2.09 -3.89 0.68
C VAL A 151 -2.85 -5.14 1.09
N VAL A 152 -2.25 -5.98 1.93
CA VAL A 152 -2.93 -7.15 2.50
C VAL A 152 -3.84 -6.71 3.64
N THR A 153 -5.03 -7.29 3.70
CA THR A 153 -6.04 -6.95 4.71
C THR A 153 -6.51 -8.18 5.47
N THR A 154 -6.88 -7.96 6.73
CA THR A 154 -7.37 -8.99 7.66
C THR A 154 -8.64 -8.51 8.37
N ASP A 155 -9.18 -9.30 9.29
CA ASP A 155 -10.25 -8.89 10.18
C ASP A 155 -9.79 -7.69 11.05
N PRO A 156 -10.70 -6.81 11.46
CA PRO A 156 -10.32 -5.65 12.25
C PRO A 156 -10.03 -6.03 13.71
N ASN A 157 -9.17 -5.25 14.38
CA ASN A 157 -9.05 -5.26 15.84
C ASN A 157 -10.25 -4.55 16.51
N GLY A 158 -10.24 -4.45 17.83
CA GLY A 158 -11.33 -3.82 18.59
C GLY A 158 -11.56 -2.35 18.25
N LEU A 159 -10.50 -1.60 17.99
CA LEU A 159 -10.56 -0.18 17.63
C LEU A 159 -11.14 0.01 16.21
N VAL A 160 -10.54 -0.64 15.22
CA VAL A 160 -10.94 -0.49 13.81
C VAL A 160 -12.31 -1.10 13.55
N GLY A 161 -12.68 -2.16 14.27
CA GLY A 161 -13.98 -2.84 14.17
C GLY A 161 -15.19 -1.95 14.44
N ASN A 162 -15.00 -0.83 15.18
CA ASN A 162 -16.04 0.17 15.38
C ASN A 162 -16.26 1.08 14.13
N LEU A 163 -15.32 1.09 13.19
CA LEU A 163 -15.34 1.97 12.00
C LEU A 163 -15.56 1.15 10.72
N HIS A 164 -14.87 0.03 10.61
CA HIS A 164 -14.91 -0.80 9.40
C HIS A 164 -14.69 -2.28 9.74
N HIS A 165 -15.24 -3.16 8.91
CA HIS A 165 -15.15 -4.63 9.08
C HIS A 165 -13.84 -5.25 8.56
N ARG A 166 -12.86 -4.47 8.13
CA ARG A 166 -11.52 -4.89 7.66
C ARG A 166 -10.48 -3.87 8.06
N MET A 167 -9.24 -4.32 8.28
CA MET A 167 -8.08 -3.45 8.44
C MET A 167 -6.90 -3.92 7.60
N ALA A 168 -5.93 -3.05 7.35
CA ALA A 168 -4.63 -3.46 6.80
C ALA A 168 -3.93 -4.39 7.80
N VAL A 169 -3.21 -5.39 7.30
CA VAL A 169 -2.29 -6.18 8.12
C VAL A 169 -1.12 -5.28 8.47
N ILE A 170 -1.00 -4.91 9.74
CA ILE A 170 0.18 -4.24 10.30
C ILE A 170 1.08 -5.32 10.86
N LEU A 171 2.34 -5.33 10.47
CA LEU A 171 3.32 -6.31 10.92
C LEU A 171 4.06 -5.82 12.16
N ASP A 172 4.24 -6.70 13.15
CA ASP A 172 5.22 -6.45 14.20
C ASP A 172 6.62 -6.42 13.54
N PRO A 173 7.53 -5.53 13.97
CA PRO A 173 8.90 -5.47 13.43
C PRO A 173 9.63 -6.82 13.43
N SER A 174 9.35 -7.69 14.38
CA SER A 174 9.93 -9.05 14.45
C SER A 174 9.38 -10.02 13.39
N GLU A 175 8.21 -9.73 12.82
CA GLU A 175 7.54 -10.54 11.81
C GLU A 175 7.86 -10.11 10.36
N GLU A 176 8.37 -8.89 10.16
CA GLU A 176 8.65 -8.34 8.83
C GLU A 176 9.56 -9.23 7.99
N SER A 177 10.61 -9.80 8.61
CA SER A 177 11.50 -10.73 7.92
C SER A 177 10.81 -12.03 7.52
N THR A 178 9.92 -12.56 8.38
CA THR A 178 9.12 -13.75 8.08
C THR A 178 8.16 -13.45 6.93
N TRP A 179 7.49 -12.30 6.97
CA TRP A 179 6.64 -11.85 5.87
C TRP A 179 7.40 -11.77 4.55
N LEU A 180 8.56 -11.12 4.53
CA LEU A 180 9.33 -10.89 3.29
C LEU A 180 9.97 -12.16 2.73
N HIS A 181 10.49 -13.06 3.58
CA HIS A 181 11.42 -14.11 3.17
C HIS A 181 11.05 -15.52 3.64
N GLY A 182 10.10 -15.65 4.56
CA GLY A 182 9.66 -16.94 5.08
C GLY A 182 8.84 -17.74 4.06
N PRO A 183 8.59 -19.04 4.34
CA PRO A 183 7.57 -19.80 3.61
C PRO A 183 6.23 -19.05 3.60
N VAL A 184 5.42 -19.27 2.57
CA VAL A 184 4.13 -18.55 2.45
C VAL A 184 3.18 -18.86 3.62
N GLU A 185 3.22 -20.07 4.14
CA GLU A 185 2.41 -20.48 5.31
C GLU A 185 2.78 -19.66 6.54
N ASP A 186 4.09 -19.55 6.86
CA ASP A 186 4.59 -18.77 8.00
C ASP A 186 4.30 -17.25 7.82
N ALA A 187 4.40 -16.76 6.58
CA ALA A 187 4.07 -15.38 6.27
C ALA A 187 2.58 -15.07 6.49
N LEU A 188 1.69 -16.01 6.16
CA LEU A 188 0.25 -15.84 6.38
C LEU A 188 -0.12 -15.92 7.86
N ASP A 189 0.64 -16.63 8.68
CA ASP A 189 0.45 -16.64 10.14
C ASP A 189 0.71 -15.25 10.77
N CYS A 190 1.50 -14.39 10.12
CA CYS A 190 1.68 -12.99 10.53
C CYS A 190 0.49 -12.08 10.16
N CYS A 191 -0.49 -12.57 9.40
CA CYS A 191 -1.58 -11.74 8.87
C CYS A 191 -2.78 -11.59 9.81
N GLY A 192 -2.55 -11.56 11.13
CA GLY A 192 -3.58 -11.28 12.12
C GLY A 192 -3.91 -9.79 12.28
N PRO A 193 -5.01 -9.46 13.00
CA PRO A 193 -5.28 -8.09 13.41
C PRO A 193 -4.22 -7.63 14.43
N TYR A 194 -3.62 -6.46 14.18
CA TYR A 194 -2.65 -5.88 15.13
C TYR A 194 -3.34 -5.47 16.43
N PRO A 195 -2.72 -5.69 17.61
CA PRO A 195 -3.25 -5.24 18.90
C PRO A 195 -3.56 -3.73 18.90
N ASP A 196 -4.61 -3.31 19.60
CA ASP A 196 -5.06 -1.91 19.60
C ASP A 196 -4.65 -1.11 20.85
N ASP A 197 -3.85 -1.71 21.75
CA ASP A 197 -3.48 -1.12 23.06
C ASP A 197 -2.78 0.24 22.95
N ASP A 198 -2.00 0.48 21.89
CA ASP A 198 -1.26 1.71 21.62
C ASP A 198 -1.72 2.42 20.32
N MET A 199 -2.89 2.04 19.80
CA MET A 199 -3.50 2.68 18.63
C MET A 199 -4.58 3.67 19.03
N ILE A 200 -4.69 4.74 18.27
CA ILE A 200 -5.73 5.75 18.42
C ILE A 200 -6.52 5.91 17.13
N ALA A 201 -7.79 6.27 17.25
CA ALA A 201 -8.63 6.71 16.14
C ALA A 201 -9.26 8.06 16.48
N HIS A 202 -9.22 9.00 15.56
CA HIS A 202 -9.88 10.30 15.74
C HIS A 202 -10.47 10.82 14.43
N PRO A 203 -11.59 11.56 14.50
CA PRO A 203 -12.19 12.13 13.30
C PRO A 203 -11.28 13.23 12.72
N VAL A 204 -11.23 13.28 11.40
CA VAL A 204 -10.45 14.27 10.64
C VAL A 204 -11.33 15.00 9.63
N SER A 205 -10.76 15.97 8.94
CA SER A 205 -11.49 16.77 7.94
C SER A 205 -11.93 15.91 6.74
N THR A 206 -13.18 16.08 6.29
CA THR A 206 -13.70 15.50 5.04
C THR A 206 -12.93 15.93 3.79
N ARG A 207 -12.01 16.90 3.89
CA ARG A 207 -11.08 17.25 2.81
C ARG A 207 -10.22 16.05 2.36
N VAL A 208 -9.99 15.06 3.24
CA VAL A 208 -9.28 13.82 2.89
C VAL A 208 -9.98 13.01 1.80
N ASN A 209 -11.28 13.21 1.58
CA ASN A 209 -12.02 12.52 0.53
C ASN A 209 -11.50 12.85 -0.89
N ASP A 210 -10.95 14.05 -1.09
CA ASP A 210 -10.32 14.42 -2.35
C ASP A 210 -8.81 14.14 -2.30
N PRO A 211 -8.29 13.18 -3.10
CA PRO A 211 -6.87 12.81 -3.08
C PRO A 211 -5.94 13.92 -3.58
N ARG A 212 -6.46 15.02 -4.09
CA ARG A 212 -5.67 16.22 -4.46
C ARG A 212 -5.32 17.07 -3.25
N ASN A 213 -6.04 16.94 -2.15
CA ASN A 213 -5.65 17.53 -0.89
C ASN A 213 -4.58 16.65 -0.23
N ASP A 214 -3.40 17.20 0.04
CA ASP A 214 -2.28 16.48 0.64
C ASP A 214 -1.45 17.48 1.46
N ASP A 215 -1.92 17.80 2.66
CA ASP A 215 -1.28 18.74 3.55
C ASP A 215 -1.46 18.34 5.03
N PRO A 216 -0.61 18.86 5.96
CA PRO A 216 -0.62 18.47 7.36
C PRO A 216 -1.97 18.63 8.08
N SER A 217 -2.83 19.56 7.64
CA SER A 217 -4.13 19.76 8.30
C SER A 217 -5.09 18.57 8.17
N LEU A 218 -4.79 17.62 7.27
CA LEU A 218 -5.62 16.42 7.07
C LEU A 218 -5.53 15.42 8.22
N ILE A 219 -4.45 15.47 9.01
CA ILE A 219 -4.28 14.59 10.18
C ILE A 219 -4.74 15.24 11.49
N GLU A 220 -5.09 16.52 11.46
CA GLU A 220 -5.56 17.22 12.64
C GLU A 220 -6.94 16.71 13.07
N ARG A 221 -7.06 16.48 14.39
CA ARG A 221 -8.34 16.07 14.97
C ARG A 221 -9.37 17.19 14.76
N THR A 222 -10.47 16.85 14.11
CA THR A 222 -11.63 17.74 14.08
C THR A 222 -12.40 17.61 15.40
N GLY A 223 -12.86 18.74 15.99
CA GLY A 223 -13.68 18.69 17.20
C GLY A 223 -14.95 17.88 16.93
N ALA A 224 -15.37 17.06 17.90
CA ALA A 224 -16.73 16.55 17.91
C ALA A 224 -17.68 17.75 17.91
N ALA A 225 -18.50 17.87 16.86
CA ALA A 225 -19.56 18.84 16.81
C ALA A 225 -20.66 18.50 17.83
#